data_87ff85ed27b2000c8610a05d3a8488ea
#
_entry.id   87ff85ed27b2000c8610a05d3a8488ea
#
_cell.length_a   1.000
_cell.length_b   1.000
_cell.length_c   1.000
_cell.angle_alpha   90.00
_cell.angle_beta   90.00
_cell.angle_gamma   90.00
#
_symmetry.space_group_name_H-M   'P 1'
#
loop_
_entity.id
_entity.type
_entity.pdbx_description
1 polymer ?
#
loop_
_entity_poly.entity_id
_entity_poly.type
_entity_poly.pdbx_seq_one_letter_code
_entity_poly.pdbx_strand_id
1 'polypeptide(L)'
;MRYAMALDTQACIGCLACSVACKVENGSPEGIWLAPVISHEFGEGEATRRAYVPLLCNHCTDAPCLTACPTGAIYRRKDGIVIIDQDRCCGSGACVIACPYGAIHYYGERQAAKTSFDEVTLAGHQPGTAQKCTFCAPRLDRGQQPACVGVCPTGARIFGDLDDPHSAVAKAFAESDAIPLGAPVDTKPNTRYLARGVRRAGGTDADVALALRPQTQWGPLHALQFWLFALAGGLAAVTRFVPLHANAGGRSWDLGAALAFVLLAAGGLLLLTHLGKPLYFASALRNWRTSWIARGAIADVLFLALTAYLAASGPGALRGIAEIVLLPFAALVAAYPALAMGALRSVPSWRGGGLPLKSAADALLAGCGLAGLLGSWTPPLLTGLAAFALLRLVLWRSSGEASSHVLPAAGVALLGALTALAWPGAAPLAGGIAGLVVLESGLAWRLALLRSGASPSPFGPRGELAGRHALG
;
A
#
# COMPACT_ATOMS: atom_id res chain seq x y z
N MET A 1 24.52 -20.25 -2.53
CA MET A 1 23.71 -20.40 -3.76
C MET A 1 22.65 -19.31 -3.79
N ARG A 2 22.65 -18.50 -4.82
CA ARG A 2 21.71 -17.39 -5.01
C ARG A 2 21.32 -17.31 -6.50
N TYR A 3 20.12 -17.75 -6.82
CA TYR A 3 19.65 -17.70 -8.20
C TYR A 3 19.45 -16.28 -8.70
N ALA A 4 19.88 -16.04 -9.94
CA ALA A 4 19.75 -14.77 -10.64
C ALA A 4 19.43 -14.97 -12.13
N MET A 5 19.00 -13.90 -12.80
CA MET A 5 18.71 -13.89 -14.23
C MET A 5 19.32 -12.66 -14.90
N ALA A 6 20.07 -12.87 -15.96
CA ALA A 6 20.44 -11.81 -16.89
C ALA A 6 19.49 -11.82 -18.09
N LEU A 7 19.10 -10.64 -18.53
CA LEU A 7 18.21 -10.42 -19.67
C LEU A 7 18.95 -9.62 -20.74
N ASP A 8 19.24 -10.27 -21.88
CA ASP A 8 19.86 -9.62 -23.02
C ASP A 8 18.78 -9.02 -23.92
N THR A 9 18.63 -7.69 -23.86
CA THR A 9 17.62 -6.97 -24.65
C THR A 9 17.98 -6.87 -26.13
N GLN A 10 19.25 -7.07 -26.51
CA GLN A 10 19.65 -7.11 -27.92
C GLN A 10 19.37 -8.47 -28.55
N ALA A 11 19.56 -9.56 -27.81
CA ALA A 11 19.24 -10.89 -28.24
C ALA A 11 17.73 -11.15 -28.24
N CYS A 12 16.93 -10.35 -27.51
CA CYS A 12 15.49 -10.50 -27.43
C CYS A 12 14.80 -10.02 -28.72
N ILE A 13 14.13 -10.93 -29.41
CA ILE A 13 13.39 -10.65 -30.66
C ILE A 13 11.89 -10.39 -30.44
N GLY A 14 11.40 -10.35 -29.20
CA GLY A 14 9.99 -10.09 -28.88
C GLY A 14 9.00 -11.19 -29.27
N CYS A 15 9.46 -12.43 -29.46
CA CYS A 15 8.61 -13.53 -29.92
C CYS A 15 7.54 -14.01 -28.92
N LEU A 16 7.58 -13.55 -27.66
CA LEU A 16 6.65 -13.89 -26.57
C LEU A 16 6.65 -15.36 -26.12
N ALA A 17 7.47 -16.23 -26.70
CA ALA A 17 7.53 -17.64 -26.32
C ALA A 17 7.74 -17.84 -24.81
N CYS A 18 8.61 -17.03 -24.19
CA CYS A 18 8.84 -17.04 -22.74
C CYS A 18 7.61 -16.64 -21.92
N SER A 19 6.79 -15.71 -22.41
CA SER A 19 5.55 -15.28 -21.74
C SER A 19 4.51 -16.39 -21.78
N VAL A 20 4.34 -17.05 -22.93
CA VAL A 20 3.40 -18.17 -23.10
C VAL A 20 3.86 -19.36 -22.27
N ALA A 21 5.14 -19.76 -22.36
CA ALA A 21 5.67 -20.87 -21.56
C ALA A 21 5.52 -20.63 -20.06
N CYS A 22 5.76 -19.39 -19.58
CA CYS A 22 5.54 -19.04 -18.19
C CYS A 22 4.05 -19.16 -17.80
N LYS A 23 3.13 -18.74 -18.69
CA LYS A 23 1.69 -18.81 -18.45
C LYS A 23 1.21 -20.25 -18.34
N VAL A 24 1.67 -21.13 -19.22
CA VAL A 24 1.33 -22.55 -19.22
C VAL A 24 1.94 -23.25 -18.00
N GLU A 25 3.23 -23.06 -17.72
CA GLU A 25 3.94 -23.67 -16.59
C GLU A 25 3.32 -23.32 -15.25
N ASN A 26 2.91 -22.05 -15.08
CA ASN A 26 2.39 -21.58 -13.81
C ASN A 26 0.86 -21.52 -13.76
N GLY A 27 0.13 -21.98 -14.78
CA GLY A 27 -1.33 -21.92 -14.83
C GLY A 27 -1.88 -20.53 -14.59
N SER A 28 -1.23 -19.48 -15.09
CA SER A 28 -1.62 -18.10 -14.78
C SER A 28 -2.97 -17.75 -15.44
N PRO A 29 -3.94 -17.20 -14.70
CA PRO A 29 -5.27 -16.90 -15.21
C PRO A 29 -5.26 -15.84 -16.32
N GLU A 30 -6.38 -15.66 -16.98
CA GLU A 30 -6.57 -14.66 -18.00
C GLU A 30 -6.18 -13.25 -17.50
N GLY A 31 -5.53 -12.47 -18.34
CA GLY A 31 -5.06 -11.11 -17.99
C GLY A 31 -3.81 -11.05 -17.10
N ILE A 32 -3.36 -12.16 -16.52
CA ILE A 32 -2.17 -12.20 -15.65
C ILE A 32 -0.98 -12.78 -16.41
N TRP A 33 0.09 -11.98 -16.48
CA TRP A 33 1.35 -12.33 -17.12
C TRP A 33 2.51 -12.16 -16.12
N LEU A 34 3.09 -13.25 -15.64
CA LEU A 34 4.18 -13.23 -14.66
C LEU A 34 5.55 -12.90 -15.31
N ALA A 35 5.66 -13.07 -16.61
CA ALA A 35 6.86 -12.80 -17.39
C ALA A 35 6.50 -12.11 -18.73
N PRO A 36 5.88 -10.91 -18.71
CA PRO A 36 5.57 -10.18 -19.93
C PRO A 36 6.82 -9.72 -20.66
N VAL A 37 6.70 -9.46 -21.96
CA VAL A 37 7.68 -8.74 -22.77
C VAL A 37 7.01 -7.47 -23.29
N ILE A 38 7.57 -6.32 -22.95
CA ILE A 38 7.11 -5.05 -23.49
C ILE A 38 7.95 -4.65 -24.70
N SER A 39 7.34 -4.00 -25.68
CA SER A 39 8.05 -3.36 -26.77
C SER A 39 8.08 -1.86 -26.56
N HIS A 40 9.21 -1.24 -26.86
CA HIS A 40 9.39 0.20 -26.83
C HIS A 40 10.00 0.66 -28.15
N GLU A 41 9.41 1.68 -28.77
CA GLU A 41 9.92 2.32 -29.97
C GLU A 41 10.60 3.63 -29.60
N PHE A 42 11.75 3.90 -30.21
CA PHE A 42 12.51 5.11 -30.01
C PHE A 42 13.19 5.54 -31.33
N GLY A 43 13.50 6.82 -31.45
CA GLY A 43 13.99 7.45 -32.68
C GLY A 43 12.84 8.03 -33.49
N GLU A 44 13.18 8.71 -34.59
CA GLU A 44 12.24 9.35 -35.50
C GLU A 44 12.51 8.94 -36.95
N GLY A 45 11.47 8.83 -37.76
CA GLY A 45 11.54 8.48 -39.16
C GLY A 45 12.29 7.18 -39.44
N GLU A 46 13.25 7.18 -40.34
CA GLU A 46 14.05 5.99 -40.70
C GLU A 46 14.99 5.53 -39.61
N ALA A 47 15.27 6.37 -38.61
CA ALA A 47 16.08 6.01 -37.44
C ALA A 47 15.28 5.29 -36.35
N THR A 48 13.97 5.06 -36.54
CA THR A 48 13.13 4.35 -35.58
C THR A 48 13.68 2.94 -35.29
N ARG A 49 13.81 2.63 -34.03
CA ARG A 49 14.27 1.32 -33.50
C ARG A 49 13.24 0.80 -32.53
N ARG A 50 13.10 -0.51 -32.45
CA ARG A 50 12.24 -1.18 -31.48
C ARG A 50 13.09 -2.05 -30.55
N ALA A 51 12.94 -1.84 -29.24
CA ALA A 51 13.53 -2.69 -28.21
C ALA A 51 12.46 -3.56 -27.56
N TYR A 52 12.85 -4.77 -27.18
CA TYR A 52 12.00 -5.67 -26.43
C TYR A 52 12.58 -5.87 -25.02
N VAL A 53 11.76 -5.58 -24.01
CA VAL A 53 12.19 -5.65 -22.62
C VAL A 53 11.39 -6.74 -21.91
N PRO A 54 11.99 -7.91 -21.67
CA PRO A 54 11.36 -8.96 -20.86
C PRO A 54 11.29 -8.51 -19.41
N LEU A 55 10.11 -8.64 -18.79
CA LEU A 55 9.89 -8.30 -17.39
C LEU A 55 9.56 -9.56 -16.59
N LEU A 56 9.92 -9.55 -15.31
CA LEU A 56 9.54 -10.58 -14.33
C LEU A 56 9.83 -10.07 -12.91
N CYS A 57 9.53 -10.89 -11.90
CA CYS A 57 9.96 -10.58 -10.53
C CYS A 57 11.50 -10.59 -10.44
N ASN A 58 12.06 -9.56 -9.83
CA ASN A 58 13.51 -9.40 -9.71
C ASN A 58 14.12 -10.15 -8.52
N HIS A 59 13.33 -10.87 -7.72
CA HIS A 59 13.79 -11.63 -6.55
C HIS A 59 14.78 -10.85 -5.68
N CYS A 60 14.47 -9.58 -5.43
CA CYS A 60 15.33 -8.59 -4.80
C CYS A 60 15.95 -9.07 -3.49
N THR A 61 17.21 -8.71 -3.22
CA THR A 61 17.83 -8.98 -1.92
C THR A 61 17.19 -8.16 -0.82
N ASP A 62 16.87 -6.88 -1.09
CA ASP A 62 16.12 -6.02 -0.16
C ASP A 62 14.69 -5.87 -0.67
N ALA A 63 13.90 -6.95 -0.58
CA ALA A 63 12.58 -7.04 -1.18
C ALA A 63 11.50 -6.31 -0.35
N PRO A 64 10.96 -5.16 -0.79
CA PRO A 64 9.96 -4.40 -0.04
C PRO A 64 8.63 -5.14 0.12
N CYS A 65 8.34 -6.11 -0.74
CA CYS A 65 7.14 -6.94 -0.62
C CYS A 65 7.15 -7.87 0.61
N LEU A 66 8.34 -8.27 1.12
CA LEU A 66 8.43 -9.04 2.36
C LEU A 66 7.96 -8.24 3.57
N THR A 67 8.43 -6.99 3.68
CA THR A 67 8.11 -6.10 4.80
C THR A 67 6.67 -5.59 4.75
N ALA A 68 6.11 -5.44 3.54
CA ALA A 68 4.74 -5.02 3.34
C ALA A 68 3.71 -6.13 3.67
N CYS A 69 4.09 -7.40 3.59
CA CYS A 69 3.17 -8.52 3.81
C CYS A 69 2.74 -8.64 5.28
N PRO A 70 1.45 -8.45 5.64
CA PRO A 70 1.02 -8.50 7.03
C PRO A 70 1.09 -9.91 7.61
N THR A 71 0.78 -10.95 6.82
CA THR A 71 0.71 -12.35 7.30
C THR A 71 2.05 -13.09 7.21
N GLY A 72 3.10 -12.46 6.63
CA GLY A 72 4.35 -13.15 6.35
C GLY A 72 4.22 -14.28 5.32
N ALA A 73 3.19 -14.19 4.46
CA ALA A 73 3.02 -15.13 3.34
C ALA A 73 4.16 -15.00 2.30
N ILE A 74 4.83 -13.85 2.26
CA ILE A 74 5.99 -13.65 1.40
C ILE A 74 7.25 -13.95 2.18
N TYR A 75 8.05 -14.86 1.68
CA TYR A 75 9.30 -15.26 2.30
C TYR A 75 10.40 -15.50 1.27
N ARG A 76 11.64 -15.55 1.74
CA ARG A 76 12.82 -15.89 0.92
C ARG A 76 13.27 -17.31 1.21
N ARG A 77 13.47 -18.09 0.16
CA ARG A 77 14.10 -19.42 0.23
C ARG A 77 15.62 -19.27 0.48
N LYS A 78 16.26 -20.37 0.88
CA LYS A 78 17.73 -20.41 1.09
C LYS A 78 18.53 -20.10 -0.17
N ASP A 79 17.94 -20.36 -1.35
CA ASP A 79 18.51 -20.10 -2.67
C ASP A 79 18.26 -18.67 -3.20
N GLY A 80 17.77 -17.77 -2.34
CA GLY A 80 17.51 -16.38 -2.67
C GLY A 80 16.16 -16.11 -3.32
N ILE A 81 15.43 -17.14 -3.74
CA ILE A 81 14.13 -16.99 -4.41
C ILE A 81 13.09 -16.45 -3.42
N VAL A 82 12.41 -15.37 -3.80
CA VAL A 82 11.27 -14.83 -3.04
C VAL A 82 10.00 -15.51 -3.50
N ILE A 83 9.24 -16.08 -2.58
CA ILE A 83 8.00 -16.85 -2.85
C ILE A 83 6.82 -16.19 -2.13
N ILE A 84 5.62 -16.36 -2.68
CA ILE A 84 4.34 -16.09 -2.01
C ILE A 84 3.67 -17.43 -1.71
N ASP A 85 3.46 -17.70 -0.45
CA ASP A 85 2.63 -18.79 0.04
C ASP A 85 1.17 -18.35 -0.04
N GLN A 86 0.42 -18.92 -0.96
CA GLN A 86 -0.97 -18.54 -1.20
C GLN A 86 -1.91 -19.04 -0.09
N ASP A 87 -1.53 -20.08 0.64
CA ASP A 87 -2.32 -20.57 1.78
C ASP A 87 -2.24 -19.63 2.97
N ARG A 88 -1.17 -18.82 3.06
CA ARG A 88 -0.97 -17.82 4.11
C ARG A 88 -1.35 -16.41 3.67
N CYS A 89 -1.63 -16.22 2.39
CA CYS A 89 -1.96 -14.91 1.83
C CYS A 89 -3.37 -14.49 2.22
N CYS A 90 -3.52 -13.33 2.87
CA CYS A 90 -4.83 -12.74 3.19
C CYS A 90 -5.39 -11.84 2.07
N GLY A 91 -4.65 -11.59 1.01
CA GLY A 91 -5.11 -10.77 -0.12
C GLY A 91 -5.16 -9.25 0.15
N SER A 92 -4.33 -8.71 1.04
CA SER A 92 -4.33 -7.27 1.37
C SER A 92 -3.87 -6.34 0.22
N GLY A 93 -3.28 -6.87 -0.84
CA GLY A 93 -2.73 -6.09 -1.95
C GLY A 93 -1.51 -5.23 -1.65
N ALA A 94 -1.08 -5.11 -0.38
CA ALA A 94 0.04 -4.26 0.03
C ALA A 94 1.35 -4.59 -0.70
N CYS A 95 1.61 -5.87 -0.99
CA CYS A 95 2.80 -6.31 -1.73
C CYS A 95 2.77 -5.89 -3.20
N VAL A 96 1.59 -5.76 -3.81
CA VAL A 96 1.42 -5.27 -5.19
C VAL A 96 1.88 -3.81 -5.27
N ILE A 97 1.42 -2.98 -4.33
CA ILE A 97 1.81 -1.56 -4.23
C ILE A 97 3.29 -1.43 -3.85
N ALA A 98 3.80 -2.31 -2.98
CA ALA A 98 5.17 -2.27 -2.52
C ALA A 98 6.20 -2.66 -3.59
N CYS A 99 5.80 -3.34 -4.66
CA CYS A 99 6.72 -3.77 -5.71
C CYS A 99 7.09 -2.60 -6.64
N PRO A 100 8.37 -2.14 -6.67
CA PRO A 100 8.75 -1.03 -7.53
C PRO A 100 8.82 -1.41 -9.01
N TYR A 101 8.63 -2.69 -9.35
CA TYR A 101 8.69 -3.23 -10.71
C TYR A 101 7.32 -3.66 -11.25
N GLY A 102 6.25 -3.52 -10.46
CA GLY A 102 4.91 -3.98 -10.87
C GLY A 102 4.83 -5.49 -11.16
N ALA A 103 5.74 -6.29 -10.57
CA ALA A 103 5.88 -7.72 -10.89
C ALA A 103 5.04 -8.64 -9.98
N ILE A 104 4.16 -8.09 -9.16
CA ILE A 104 3.24 -8.83 -8.30
C ILE A 104 1.82 -8.52 -8.77
N HIS A 105 1.03 -9.56 -8.99
CA HIS A 105 -0.33 -9.47 -9.49
C HIS A 105 -1.30 -9.98 -8.43
N TYR A 106 -2.44 -9.31 -8.28
CA TYR A 106 -3.52 -9.75 -7.43
C TYR A 106 -4.52 -10.55 -8.26
N TYR A 107 -4.88 -11.72 -7.79
CA TYR A 107 -5.88 -12.58 -8.41
C TYR A 107 -7.21 -12.43 -7.64
N GLY A 108 -8.11 -11.60 -8.14
CA GLY A 108 -9.44 -11.38 -7.56
C GLY A 108 -10.47 -12.41 -8.05
N GLU A 109 -11.59 -12.50 -7.35
CA GLU A 109 -12.69 -13.42 -7.71
C GLU A 109 -13.25 -13.19 -9.13
N ARG A 110 -13.24 -11.94 -9.63
CA ARG A 110 -13.71 -11.61 -10.99
C ARG A 110 -12.85 -12.20 -12.10
N GLN A 111 -11.60 -12.55 -11.81
CA GLN A 111 -10.70 -13.23 -12.74
C GLN A 111 -10.84 -14.76 -12.63
N ALA A 112 -11.64 -15.22 -11.68
CA ALA A 112 -11.95 -16.62 -11.45
C ALA A 112 -13.11 -17.14 -12.31
N ALA A 113 -13.59 -16.39 -13.31
CA ALA A 113 -14.56 -16.91 -14.28
C ALA A 113 -13.93 -18.12 -14.97
N LYS A 114 -14.36 -19.30 -14.55
CA LYS A 114 -13.86 -20.58 -15.04
C LYS A 114 -14.30 -20.76 -16.48
N THR A 115 -13.36 -20.72 -17.39
CA THR A 115 -13.52 -21.34 -18.70
C THR A 115 -13.19 -22.84 -18.57
N SER A 116 -13.68 -23.66 -19.48
CA SER A 116 -13.32 -25.11 -19.52
C SER A 116 -11.79 -25.34 -19.64
N PHE A 117 -11.04 -24.32 -20.05
CA PHE A 117 -9.58 -24.31 -20.11
C PHE A 117 -8.94 -24.03 -18.75
N ASP A 118 -9.59 -23.26 -17.88
CA ASP A 118 -9.09 -22.85 -16.57
C ASP A 118 -9.03 -24.03 -15.58
N GLU A 119 -9.89 -25.03 -15.72
CA GLU A 119 -9.86 -26.23 -14.87
C GLU A 119 -8.58 -27.03 -15.02
N VAL A 120 -7.96 -26.99 -16.21
CA VAL A 120 -6.70 -27.68 -16.50
C VAL A 120 -5.48 -26.85 -16.10
N THR A 121 -5.57 -25.52 -16.20
CA THR A 121 -4.41 -24.62 -16.09
C THR A 121 -4.30 -23.91 -14.75
N LEU A 122 -5.37 -23.80 -13.94
CA LEU A 122 -5.39 -23.06 -12.68
C LEU A 122 -4.96 -23.87 -11.45
N ALA A 123 -4.45 -25.08 -11.62
CA ALA A 123 -3.94 -25.90 -10.53
C ALA A 123 -2.80 -25.16 -9.79
N GLY A 124 -3.13 -24.53 -8.67
CA GLY A 124 -2.18 -23.84 -7.80
C GLY A 124 -2.40 -22.33 -7.61
N HIS A 125 -3.34 -21.71 -8.31
CA HIS A 125 -3.69 -20.29 -8.09
C HIS A 125 -4.99 -20.16 -7.32
N GLN A 126 -4.92 -19.50 -6.14
CA GLN A 126 -6.07 -19.34 -5.28
C GLN A 126 -6.66 -17.94 -5.46
N PRO A 127 -7.98 -17.81 -5.73
CA PRO A 127 -8.65 -16.50 -5.75
C PRO A 127 -8.46 -15.75 -4.45
N GLY A 128 -8.41 -14.42 -4.54
CA GLY A 128 -8.19 -13.56 -3.38
C GLY A 128 -6.73 -13.52 -2.90
N THR A 129 -5.77 -13.99 -3.71
CA THR A 129 -4.34 -13.99 -3.35
C THR A 129 -3.48 -13.22 -4.34
N ALA A 130 -2.25 -12.89 -3.92
CA ALA A 130 -1.24 -12.32 -4.79
C ALA A 130 -0.34 -13.43 -5.37
N GLN A 131 0.19 -13.18 -6.56
CA GLN A 131 1.12 -14.08 -7.24
C GLN A 131 2.18 -13.31 -8.02
N LYS A 132 3.30 -13.97 -8.31
CA LYS A 132 4.43 -13.43 -9.07
C LYS A 132 5.30 -14.55 -9.62
N CYS A 133 6.26 -14.22 -10.47
CA CYS A 133 7.29 -15.15 -10.89
C CYS A 133 7.99 -15.80 -9.68
N THR A 134 8.21 -17.11 -9.73
CA THR A 134 8.89 -17.92 -8.70
C THR A 134 10.24 -18.45 -9.17
N PHE A 135 10.78 -17.95 -10.29
CA PHE A 135 11.87 -18.60 -11.05
C PHE A 135 11.59 -20.06 -11.36
N CYS A 136 10.30 -20.44 -11.43
CA CYS A 136 9.87 -21.84 -11.58
C CYS A 136 10.47 -22.76 -10.51
N ALA A 137 10.44 -22.35 -9.23
CA ALA A 137 11.04 -23.11 -8.12
C ALA A 137 10.71 -24.62 -8.16
N PRO A 138 9.47 -25.08 -8.48
CA PRO A 138 9.18 -26.50 -8.60
C PRO A 138 9.98 -27.20 -9.71
N ARG A 139 10.37 -26.50 -10.78
CA ARG A 139 11.24 -27.06 -11.82
C ARG A 139 12.68 -27.14 -11.33
N LEU A 140 13.16 -26.07 -10.68
CA LEU A 140 14.52 -26.02 -10.11
C LEU A 140 14.74 -27.12 -9.07
N ASP A 141 13.71 -27.39 -8.24
CA ASP A 141 13.75 -28.46 -7.24
C ASP A 141 13.87 -29.87 -7.89
N ARG A 142 13.54 -29.99 -9.19
CA ARG A 142 13.74 -31.17 -10.02
C ARG A 142 14.98 -31.12 -10.93
N GLY A 143 15.87 -30.14 -10.72
CA GLY A 143 17.06 -29.96 -11.53
C GLY A 143 16.82 -29.41 -12.94
N GLN A 144 15.62 -28.87 -13.21
CA GLN A 144 15.26 -28.34 -14.52
C GLN A 144 15.40 -26.81 -14.54
N GLN A 145 15.65 -26.24 -15.71
CA GLN A 145 15.68 -24.79 -15.89
C GLN A 145 14.27 -24.17 -15.84
N PRO A 146 14.14 -22.87 -15.52
CA PRO A 146 12.87 -22.14 -15.65
C PRO A 146 12.29 -22.27 -17.07
N ALA A 147 10.98 -22.45 -17.18
CA ALA A 147 10.30 -22.65 -18.46
C ALA A 147 10.60 -21.56 -19.49
N CYS A 148 10.63 -20.30 -19.04
CA CYS A 148 10.93 -19.14 -19.90
C CYS A 148 12.39 -19.10 -20.40
N VAL A 149 13.31 -19.76 -19.73
CA VAL A 149 14.71 -19.92 -20.17
C VAL A 149 14.81 -21.02 -21.22
N GLY A 150 14.24 -22.20 -20.92
CA GLY A 150 14.31 -23.35 -21.81
C GLY A 150 13.64 -23.14 -23.17
N VAL A 151 12.68 -22.25 -23.28
CA VAL A 151 11.94 -21.97 -24.53
C VAL A 151 12.52 -20.80 -25.33
N CYS A 152 13.49 -20.05 -24.79
CA CYS A 152 14.02 -18.85 -25.43
C CYS A 152 14.90 -19.22 -26.65
N PRO A 153 14.46 -18.91 -27.90
CA PRO A 153 15.20 -19.39 -29.08
C PRO A 153 16.52 -18.67 -29.31
N THR A 154 16.68 -17.47 -28.73
CA THR A 154 17.89 -16.64 -28.89
C THR A 154 18.80 -16.66 -27.66
N GLY A 155 18.43 -17.40 -26.60
CA GLY A 155 19.19 -17.39 -25.36
C GLY A 155 19.20 -16.06 -24.61
N ALA A 156 18.27 -15.16 -24.92
CA ALA A 156 18.18 -13.84 -24.29
C ALA A 156 17.93 -13.87 -22.77
N ARG A 157 17.55 -15.03 -22.22
CA ARG A 157 17.33 -15.27 -20.79
C ARG A 157 18.41 -16.19 -20.24
N ILE A 158 19.35 -15.65 -19.48
CA ILE A 158 20.48 -16.37 -18.91
C ILE A 158 20.21 -16.54 -17.41
N PHE A 159 20.14 -17.77 -16.93
CA PHE A 159 19.78 -18.11 -15.55
C PHE A 159 20.85 -19.00 -14.91
N GLY A 160 21.07 -18.85 -13.60
CA GLY A 160 21.97 -19.69 -12.85
C GLY A 160 22.21 -19.22 -11.43
N ASP A 161 23.17 -19.83 -10.76
CA ASP A 161 23.65 -19.44 -9.44
C ASP A 161 24.63 -18.27 -9.55
N LEU A 162 24.29 -17.12 -8.96
CA LEU A 162 25.15 -15.94 -8.98
C LEU A 162 26.38 -16.08 -8.06
N ASP A 163 26.31 -16.98 -7.09
CA ASP A 163 27.43 -17.24 -6.16
C ASP A 163 28.46 -18.24 -6.75
N ASP A 164 28.11 -18.90 -7.86
CA ASP A 164 29.07 -19.70 -8.66
C ASP A 164 29.69 -18.84 -9.77
N PRO A 165 31.01 -18.51 -9.68
CA PRO A 165 31.67 -17.67 -10.67
C PRO A 165 31.74 -18.31 -12.06
N HIS A 166 31.55 -19.64 -12.16
CA HIS A 166 31.57 -20.36 -13.43
C HIS A 166 30.19 -20.41 -14.11
N SER A 167 29.15 -20.01 -13.40
CA SER A 167 27.79 -19.98 -13.96
C SER A 167 27.66 -18.97 -15.10
N ALA A 168 26.76 -19.25 -16.04
CA ALA A 168 26.50 -18.36 -17.19
C ALA A 168 26.01 -16.97 -16.73
N VAL A 169 25.18 -16.91 -15.67
CA VAL A 169 24.67 -15.64 -15.16
C VAL A 169 25.73 -14.80 -14.45
N ALA A 170 26.64 -15.44 -13.69
CA ALA A 170 27.73 -14.74 -13.02
C ALA A 170 28.72 -14.14 -14.05
N LYS A 171 29.07 -14.91 -15.08
CA LYS A 171 29.87 -14.41 -16.22
C LYS A 171 29.16 -13.26 -16.93
N ALA A 172 27.89 -13.40 -17.25
CA ALA A 172 27.09 -12.35 -17.90
C ALA A 172 27.05 -11.04 -17.06
N PHE A 173 26.99 -11.15 -15.73
CA PHE A 173 27.04 -9.97 -14.86
C PHE A 173 28.43 -9.34 -14.78
N ALA A 174 29.49 -10.13 -14.85
CA ALA A 174 30.88 -9.66 -14.80
C ALA A 174 31.36 -9.05 -16.13
N GLU A 175 30.97 -9.68 -17.24
CA GLU A 175 31.46 -9.31 -18.59
C GLU A 175 30.64 -8.17 -19.23
N SER A 176 29.44 -7.91 -18.72
CA SER A 176 28.54 -6.88 -19.26
C SER A 176 28.21 -5.86 -18.17
N ASP A 177 28.03 -4.61 -18.55
CA ASP A 177 27.43 -3.59 -17.67
C ASP A 177 25.97 -3.99 -17.37
N ALA A 178 25.79 -5.01 -16.52
CA ALA A 178 24.50 -5.52 -16.15
C ALA A 178 23.80 -4.53 -15.21
N ILE A 179 22.81 -3.79 -15.74
CA ILE A 179 22.07 -2.76 -15.01
C ILE A 179 20.77 -3.29 -14.45
N PRO A 180 20.34 -2.85 -13.27
CA PRO A 180 18.98 -3.11 -12.79
C PRO A 180 17.96 -2.31 -13.60
N LEU A 181 16.73 -2.79 -13.65
CA LEU A 181 15.63 -1.97 -14.13
C LEU A 181 15.46 -0.75 -13.21
N GLY A 182 15.26 0.43 -13.80
CA GLY A 182 15.06 1.67 -13.04
C GLY A 182 13.91 1.54 -12.05
N ALA A 183 14.17 1.83 -10.78
CA ALA A 183 13.18 1.78 -9.71
C ALA A 183 13.39 2.96 -8.76
N PRO A 184 12.30 3.47 -8.16
CA PRO A 184 12.40 4.60 -7.23
C PRO A 184 13.15 4.25 -5.93
N VAL A 185 13.48 2.98 -5.69
CA VAL A 185 14.26 2.50 -4.53
C VAL A 185 15.26 1.43 -4.96
N ASP A 186 16.44 1.47 -4.40
CA ASP A 186 17.39 0.37 -4.55
C ASP A 186 16.92 -0.84 -3.74
N THR A 187 16.62 -1.92 -4.45
CA THR A 187 16.16 -3.18 -3.87
C THR A 187 17.19 -4.30 -4.02
N LYS A 188 18.36 -4.00 -4.58
CA LYS A 188 19.40 -4.98 -4.93
C LYS A 188 18.81 -6.17 -5.70
N PRO A 189 18.32 -5.93 -6.94
CA PRO A 189 17.66 -6.96 -7.72
C PRO A 189 18.63 -8.04 -8.20
N ASN A 190 18.17 -9.31 -8.17
CA ASN A 190 18.87 -10.46 -8.72
C ASN A 190 18.53 -10.72 -10.20
N THR A 191 17.67 -9.89 -10.81
CA THR A 191 17.47 -9.83 -12.26
C THR A 191 18.07 -8.54 -12.78
N ARG A 192 18.95 -8.61 -13.79
CA ARG A 192 19.58 -7.46 -14.42
C ARG A 192 19.54 -7.56 -15.93
N TYR A 193 19.66 -6.42 -16.57
CA TYR A 193 19.60 -6.26 -18.02
C TYR A 193 21.02 -6.01 -18.56
N LEU A 194 21.40 -6.77 -19.60
CA LEU A 194 22.66 -6.57 -20.29
C LEU A 194 22.50 -5.36 -21.23
N ALA A 195 23.17 -4.27 -20.89
CA ALA A 195 23.02 -2.98 -21.56
C ALA A 195 23.83 -2.85 -22.87
N ARG A 196 24.16 -3.94 -23.54
CA ARG A 196 24.90 -3.91 -24.80
C ARG A 196 24.17 -3.08 -25.85
N GLY A 197 24.42 -1.75 -25.90
CA GLY A 197 23.88 -0.85 -26.94
C GLY A 197 22.77 0.11 -26.54
N VAL A 198 22.08 -0.04 -25.42
CA VAL A 198 21.02 0.89 -24.98
C VAL A 198 21.61 2.23 -24.50
N ARG A 199 22.84 2.23 -23.99
CA ARG A 199 23.55 3.45 -23.52
C ARG A 199 24.00 4.41 -24.61
N ARG A 200 23.98 4.01 -25.90
CA ARG A 200 24.55 4.84 -27.00
C ARG A 200 23.56 5.68 -27.79
N ALA A 201 22.28 5.55 -27.54
CA ALA A 201 21.26 6.26 -28.30
C ALA A 201 20.87 7.65 -27.71
N GLY A 202 21.66 8.21 -26.78
CA GLY A 202 21.39 9.55 -26.22
C GLY A 202 20.22 9.61 -25.25
N GLY A 203 19.58 8.46 -24.97
CA GLY A 203 18.54 8.35 -23.94
C GLY A 203 19.17 8.30 -22.53
N THR A 204 18.61 9.04 -21.61
CA THR A 204 18.94 8.95 -20.18
C THR A 204 18.47 7.59 -19.66
N ASP A 205 19.06 7.08 -18.56
CA ASP A 205 18.62 5.85 -17.87
C ASP A 205 17.08 5.83 -17.57
N ALA A 206 16.39 6.93 -17.79
CA ALA A 206 14.93 7.09 -17.68
C ALA A 206 14.14 6.35 -18.77
N ASP A 207 14.71 6.06 -19.94
CA ASP A 207 13.99 5.52 -21.09
C ASP A 207 13.58 4.04 -20.93
N VAL A 208 14.18 3.32 -19.97
CA VAL A 208 13.81 1.95 -19.61
C VAL A 208 13.03 1.91 -18.28
N ALA A 209 12.74 3.06 -17.69
CA ALA A 209 11.98 3.14 -16.47
C ALA A 209 10.52 2.72 -16.71
N LEU A 210 9.99 1.89 -15.81
CA LEU A 210 8.58 1.53 -15.83
C LEU A 210 7.73 2.80 -15.64
N ALA A 211 6.69 2.96 -16.45
CA ALA A 211 5.75 4.06 -16.30
C ALA A 211 5.10 4.00 -14.91
N LEU A 212 5.11 5.13 -14.21
CA LEU A 212 4.35 5.26 -12.97
C LEU A 212 2.87 5.37 -13.31
N ARG A 213 2.05 4.54 -12.67
CA ARG A 213 0.60 4.53 -12.84
C ARG A 213 -0.09 4.65 -11.50
N PRO A 214 -1.28 5.25 -11.46
CA PRO A 214 -2.09 5.26 -10.25
C PRO A 214 -2.27 3.84 -9.72
N GLN A 215 -2.04 3.64 -8.43
CA GLN A 215 -2.29 2.35 -7.79
C GLN A 215 -3.81 2.07 -7.76
N THR A 216 -4.21 0.83 -7.95
CA THR A 216 -5.62 0.42 -8.03
C THR A 216 -6.05 -0.52 -6.89
N GLN A 217 -5.10 -0.92 -6.03
CA GLN A 217 -5.37 -1.88 -4.97
C GLN A 217 -6.14 -1.26 -3.81
N TRP A 218 -5.76 -0.05 -3.39
CA TRP A 218 -6.40 0.67 -2.30
C TRP A 218 -7.29 1.79 -2.83
N GLY A 219 -8.59 1.55 -2.83
CA GLY A 219 -9.61 2.44 -3.39
C GLY A 219 -10.37 3.25 -2.33
N PRO A 220 -11.55 3.80 -2.70
CA PRO A 220 -12.35 4.66 -1.82
C PRO A 220 -12.75 4.02 -0.49
N LEU A 221 -13.01 2.72 -0.48
CA LEU A 221 -13.36 2.02 0.76
C LEU A 221 -12.19 1.98 1.76
N HIS A 222 -10.94 1.86 1.28
CA HIS A 222 -9.77 1.99 2.15
C HIS A 222 -9.62 3.43 2.69
N ALA A 223 -9.96 4.45 1.90
CA ALA A 223 -9.98 5.83 2.39
C ALA A 223 -11.00 6.02 3.51
N LEU A 224 -12.19 5.45 3.35
CA LEU A 224 -13.24 5.46 4.38
C LEU A 224 -12.79 4.71 5.64
N GLN A 225 -12.19 3.54 5.49
CA GLN A 225 -11.61 2.78 6.62
C GLN A 225 -10.56 3.62 7.37
N PHE A 226 -9.60 4.22 6.67
CA PHE A 226 -8.56 5.05 7.29
C PHE A 226 -9.16 6.29 7.97
N TRP A 227 -10.26 6.80 7.42
CA TRP A 227 -11.02 7.89 8.01
C TRP A 227 -11.69 7.49 9.32
N LEU A 228 -12.37 6.34 9.35
CA LEU A 228 -13.00 5.81 10.57
C LEU A 228 -11.96 5.57 11.67
N PHE A 229 -10.79 5.06 11.34
CA PHE A 229 -9.69 4.88 12.30
C PHE A 229 -9.19 6.21 12.85
N ALA A 230 -9.02 7.21 11.99
CA ALA A 230 -8.63 8.54 12.43
C ALA A 230 -9.67 9.19 13.35
N LEU A 231 -10.96 9.07 13.00
CA LEU A 231 -12.06 9.54 13.84
C LEU A 231 -12.08 8.84 15.20
N ALA A 232 -11.92 7.52 15.24
CA ALA A 232 -11.88 6.75 16.47
C ALA A 232 -10.73 7.20 17.39
N GLY A 233 -9.51 7.27 16.85
CA GLY A 233 -8.34 7.71 17.62
C GLY A 233 -8.45 9.17 18.06
N GLY A 234 -8.86 10.07 17.16
CA GLY A 234 -9.04 11.49 17.47
C GLY A 234 -10.11 11.74 18.53
N LEU A 235 -11.29 11.14 18.39
CA LEU A 235 -12.37 11.25 19.35
C LEU A 235 -11.98 10.70 20.72
N ALA A 236 -11.37 9.51 20.77
CA ALA A 236 -10.91 8.90 22.01
C ALA A 236 -9.89 9.77 22.74
N ALA A 237 -8.96 10.39 22.00
CA ALA A 237 -7.97 11.29 22.59
C ALA A 237 -8.61 12.58 23.13
N VAL A 238 -9.45 13.25 22.33
CA VAL A 238 -10.10 14.52 22.68
C VAL A 238 -11.01 14.37 23.88
N THR A 239 -11.80 13.29 23.94
CA THR A 239 -12.78 13.08 25.01
C THR A 239 -12.15 12.74 26.37
N ARG A 240 -10.84 12.53 26.46
CA ARG A 240 -10.10 12.47 27.73
C ARG A 240 -9.95 13.84 28.36
N PHE A 241 -9.94 14.92 27.57
CA PHE A 241 -9.81 16.30 28.03
C PHE A 241 -11.15 17.03 28.07
N VAL A 242 -12.10 16.65 27.21
CA VAL A 242 -13.46 17.18 27.14
C VAL A 242 -14.44 16.01 27.18
N PRO A 243 -14.80 15.52 28.38
CA PRO A 243 -15.58 14.30 28.51
C PRO A 243 -16.97 14.41 27.89
N LEU A 244 -17.37 13.39 27.15
CA LEU A 244 -18.71 13.18 26.63
C LEU A 244 -19.38 12.06 27.43
N HIS A 245 -20.37 12.42 28.23
CA HIS A 245 -21.11 11.46 29.03
C HIS A 245 -22.59 11.42 28.63
N ALA A 246 -23.16 10.23 28.63
CA ALA A 246 -24.60 10.03 28.55
C ALA A 246 -25.11 9.38 29.85
N ASN A 247 -26.14 9.93 30.40
CA ASN A 247 -26.79 9.36 31.59
C ASN A 247 -28.02 8.53 31.14
N ALA A 248 -27.96 7.23 31.36
CA ALA A 248 -29.05 6.31 31.07
C ALA A 248 -29.16 5.23 32.15
N GLY A 249 -30.37 4.97 32.63
CA GLY A 249 -30.62 3.92 33.61
C GLY A 249 -29.90 4.13 34.94
N GLY A 250 -29.68 5.38 35.37
CA GLY A 250 -28.98 5.69 36.63
C GLY A 250 -27.45 5.50 36.56
N ARG A 251 -26.89 5.22 35.38
CA ARG A 251 -25.44 5.11 35.12
C ARG A 251 -24.95 6.19 34.18
N SER A 252 -23.76 6.72 34.42
CA SER A 252 -23.06 7.58 33.52
C SER A 252 -22.18 6.73 32.59
N TRP A 253 -22.39 6.80 31.30
CA TRP A 253 -21.64 6.10 30.26
C TRP A 253 -20.66 7.05 29.60
N ASP A 254 -19.44 6.57 29.36
CA ASP A 254 -18.46 7.30 28.55
C ASP A 254 -18.83 7.17 27.05
N LEU A 255 -19.62 8.12 26.57
CA LEU A 255 -20.08 8.14 25.18
C LEU A 255 -18.93 8.31 24.20
N GLY A 256 -17.89 9.05 24.59
CA GLY A 256 -16.69 9.23 23.77
C GLY A 256 -15.97 7.90 23.51
N ALA A 257 -15.76 7.10 24.56
CA ALA A 257 -15.16 5.78 24.44
C ALA A 257 -16.05 4.80 23.66
N ALA A 258 -17.38 4.82 23.92
CA ALA A 258 -18.32 3.95 23.21
C ALA A 258 -18.36 4.24 21.70
N LEU A 259 -18.41 5.51 21.31
CA LEU A 259 -18.42 5.91 19.91
C LEU A 259 -17.07 5.62 19.23
N ALA A 260 -15.94 5.83 19.92
CA ALA A 260 -14.63 5.48 19.40
C ALA A 260 -14.50 3.96 19.16
N PHE A 261 -15.06 3.14 20.04
CA PHE A 261 -15.17 1.69 19.83
C PHE A 261 -15.96 1.36 18.57
N VAL A 262 -17.16 1.96 18.41
CA VAL A 262 -18.02 1.70 17.23
C VAL A 262 -17.35 2.12 15.94
N LEU A 263 -16.69 3.30 15.91
CA LEU A 263 -15.99 3.80 14.73
C LEU A 263 -14.84 2.87 14.31
N LEU A 264 -14.01 2.43 15.27
CA LEU A 264 -12.92 1.51 14.96
C LEU A 264 -13.44 0.13 14.55
N ALA A 265 -14.44 -0.39 15.23
CA ALA A 265 -15.06 -1.67 14.88
C ALA A 265 -15.67 -1.63 13.47
N ALA A 266 -16.36 -0.55 13.10
CA ALA A 266 -16.90 -0.36 11.76
C ALA A 266 -15.80 -0.31 10.70
N GLY A 267 -14.71 0.43 10.97
CA GLY A 267 -13.55 0.47 10.07
C GLY A 267 -12.84 -0.89 9.97
N GLY A 268 -12.74 -1.65 11.06
CA GLY A 268 -12.21 -3.02 11.06
C GLY A 268 -13.06 -4.00 10.29
N LEU A 269 -14.39 -3.93 10.41
CA LEU A 269 -15.32 -4.72 9.59
C LEU A 269 -15.17 -4.37 8.11
N LEU A 270 -15.07 -3.07 7.80
CA LEU A 270 -14.84 -2.61 6.44
C LEU A 270 -13.52 -3.15 5.89
N LEU A 271 -12.44 -3.21 6.69
CA LEU A 271 -11.18 -3.86 6.29
C LEU A 271 -11.40 -5.29 5.85
N LEU A 272 -12.16 -6.08 6.60
CA LEU A 272 -12.40 -7.49 6.28
C LEU A 272 -13.09 -7.67 4.92
N THR A 273 -13.92 -6.73 4.48
CA THR A 273 -14.62 -6.81 3.17
C THR A 273 -13.68 -6.65 1.97
N HIS A 274 -12.47 -6.08 2.17
CA HIS A 274 -11.50 -5.85 1.10
C HIS A 274 -10.44 -6.96 1.01
N LEU A 275 -10.35 -7.80 2.04
CA LEU A 275 -9.40 -8.90 2.06
C LEU A 275 -9.90 -10.04 1.19
N GLY A 276 -9.03 -10.55 0.33
CA GLY A 276 -9.36 -11.71 -0.49
C GLY A 276 -9.62 -12.97 0.34
N LYS A 277 -8.99 -13.07 1.52
CA LYS A 277 -9.17 -14.17 2.48
C LYS A 277 -9.21 -13.60 3.91
N PRO A 278 -10.35 -13.06 4.38
CA PRO A 278 -10.45 -12.34 5.65
C PRO A 278 -10.09 -13.21 6.86
N LEU A 279 -10.42 -14.48 6.87
CA LEU A 279 -10.11 -15.41 7.98
C LEU A 279 -8.60 -15.57 8.20
N TYR A 280 -7.80 -15.43 7.17
CA TYR A 280 -6.33 -15.52 7.28
C TYR A 280 -5.69 -14.25 7.85
N PHE A 281 -6.46 -13.16 8.00
CA PHE A 281 -5.93 -11.91 8.57
C PHE A 281 -5.48 -12.07 10.02
N ALA A 282 -6.05 -13.00 10.78
CA ALA A 282 -5.56 -13.34 12.11
C ALA A 282 -4.07 -13.75 12.12
N SER A 283 -3.56 -14.27 11.00
CA SER A 283 -2.13 -14.57 10.83
C SER A 283 -1.26 -13.30 10.71
N ALA A 284 -1.83 -12.11 10.58
CA ALA A 284 -1.08 -10.85 10.58
C ALA A 284 -0.26 -10.66 11.87
N LEU A 285 -0.70 -11.20 12.99
CA LEU A 285 0.06 -11.20 14.26
C LEU A 285 1.45 -11.83 14.13
N ARG A 286 1.68 -12.72 13.17
CA ARG A 286 2.97 -13.40 12.98
C ARG A 286 4.06 -12.47 12.43
N ASN A 287 3.68 -11.45 11.66
CA ASN A 287 4.65 -10.54 11.01
C ASN A 287 4.72 -9.14 11.66
N TRP A 288 4.36 -9.02 12.94
CA TRP A 288 4.33 -7.75 13.66
C TRP A 288 5.67 -7.02 13.72
N ARG A 289 6.80 -7.76 13.63
CA ARG A 289 8.14 -7.18 13.71
C ARG A 289 8.49 -6.33 12.47
N THR A 290 7.94 -6.62 11.31
CA THR A 290 8.31 -5.96 10.04
C THR A 290 7.17 -5.18 9.42
N SER A 291 5.92 -5.64 9.53
CA SER A 291 4.77 -5.01 8.87
C SER A 291 4.06 -4.00 9.77
N TRP A 292 3.91 -2.77 9.28
CA TRP A 292 3.12 -1.74 9.95
C TRP A 292 1.62 -2.09 9.98
N ILE A 293 1.10 -2.79 8.97
CA ILE A 293 -0.29 -3.27 8.96
C ILE A 293 -0.51 -4.25 10.13
N ALA A 294 0.44 -5.16 10.38
CA ALA A 294 0.36 -6.09 11.49
C ALA A 294 0.43 -5.40 12.87
N ARG A 295 1.31 -4.39 13.00
CA ARG A 295 1.39 -3.56 14.23
C ARG A 295 0.10 -2.80 14.47
N GLY A 296 -0.49 -2.25 13.40
CA GLY A 296 -1.78 -1.57 13.45
C GLY A 296 -2.88 -2.51 13.94
N ALA A 297 -2.98 -3.72 13.40
CA ALA A 297 -3.99 -4.69 13.83
C ALA A 297 -3.90 -5.04 15.33
N ILE A 298 -2.68 -5.12 15.88
CA ILE A 298 -2.50 -5.32 17.33
C ILE A 298 -3.00 -4.09 18.10
N ALA A 299 -2.65 -2.89 17.63
CA ALA A 299 -3.08 -1.65 18.26
C ALA A 299 -4.61 -1.50 18.23
N ASP A 300 -5.26 -1.88 17.13
CA ASP A 300 -6.71 -1.85 16.97
C ASP A 300 -7.40 -2.75 18.01
N VAL A 301 -6.91 -3.98 18.21
CA VAL A 301 -7.46 -4.91 19.21
C VAL A 301 -7.32 -4.35 20.63
N LEU A 302 -6.16 -3.81 20.98
CA LEU A 302 -5.92 -3.23 22.30
C LEU A 302 -6.75 -1.96 22.51
N PHE A 303 -6.87 -1.11 21.49
CA PHE A 303 -7.72 0.06 21.54
C PHE A 303 -9.19 -0.31 21.74
N LEU A 304 -9.72 -1.31 21.00
CA LEU A 304 -11.09 -1.79 21.18
C LEU A 304 -11.31 -2.31 22.60
N ALA A 305 -10.40 -3.07 23.17
CA ALA A 305 -10.50 -3.57 24.54
C ALA A 305 -10.52 -2.42 25.58
N LEU A 306 -9.64 -1.42 25.41
CA LEU A 306 -9.58 -0.25 26.30
C LEU A 306 -10.83 0.62 26.18
N THR A 307 -11.30 0.90 24.98
CA THR A 307 -12.52 1.72 24.79
C THR A 307 -13.77 1.02 25.25
N ALA A 308 -13.90 -0.29 25.07
CA ALA A 308 -15.01 -1.07 25.63
C ALA A 308 -15.01 -1.06 27.16
N TYR A 309 -13.82 -1.24 27.77
CA TYR A 309 -13.69 -1.15 29.22
C TYR A 309 -14.09 0.25 29.75
N LEU A 310 -13.58 1.32 29.14
CA LEU A 310 -13.87 2.69 29.55
C LEU A 310 -15.35 3.07 29.36
N ALA A 311 -15.96 2.58 28.28
CA ALA A 311 -17.39 2.80 28.04
C ALA A 311 -18.27 2.21 29.16
N ALA A 312 -17.90 1.04 29.68
CA ALA A 312 -18.68 0.30 30.65
C ALA A 312 -18.28 0.53 32.12
N SER A 313 -17.04 1.02 32.39
CA SER A 313 -16.50 1.16 33.75
C SER A 313 -16.94 2.45 34.43
N GLY A 314 -17.24 2.35 35.74
CA GLY A 314 -17.41 3.50 36.63
C GLY A 314 -16.08 4.13 37.06
N PRO A 315 -16.12 5.20 37.85
CA PRO A 315 -14.91 5.85 38.38
C PRO A 315 -14.11 4.90 39.26
N GLY A 316 -12.76 4.97 39.16
CA GLY A 316 -11.85 4.12 39.93
C GLY A 316 -10.41 4.19 39.43
N ALA A 317 -9.45 3.69 40.21
CA ALA A 317 -8.03 3.76 39.90
C ALA A 317 -7.68 3.06 38.56
N LEU A 318 -8.27 1.90 38.30
CA LEU A 318 -8.05 1.16 37.04
C LEU A 318 -8.54 1.94 35.83
N ARG A 319 -9.66 2.70 35.97
CA ARG A 319 -10.15 3.57 34.92
C ARG A 319 -9.14 4.66 34.59
N GLY A 320 -8.57 5.34 35.59
CA GLY A 320 -7.54 6.38 35.38
C GLY A 320 -6.31 5.85 34.66
N ILE A 321 -5.86 4.63 35.00
CA ILE A 321 -4.77 3.96 34.29
C ILE A 321 -5.16 3.68 32.84
N ALA A 322 -6.36 3.15 32.59
CA ALA A 322 -6.85 2.84 31.25
C ALA A 322 -6.97 4.11 30.38
N GLU A 323 -7.38 5.25 30.94
CA GLU A 323 -7.44 6.54 30.26
C GLU A 323 -6.08 7.01 29.80
N ILE A 324 -5.04 6.88 30.64
CA ILE A 324 -3.66 7.22 30.29
C ILE A 324 -3.12 6.26 29.21
N VAL A 325 -3.35 4.97 29.38
CA VAL A 325 -2.89 3.94 28.44
C VAL A 325 -3.58 4.05 27.09
N LEU A 326 -4.82 4.53 27.04
CA LEU A 326 -5.55 4.73 25.78
C LEU A 326 -4.88 5.76 24.86
N LEU A 327 -4.27 6.82 25.40
CA LEU A 327 -3.71 7.92 24.58
C LEU A 327 -2.66 7.47 23.57
N PRO A 328 -1.62 6.68 23.90
CA PRO A 328 -0.67 6.19 22.89
C PRO A 328 -1.31 5.27 21.86
N PHE A 329 -2.31 4.47 22.25
CA PHE A 329 -3.04 3.65 21.28
C PHE A 329 -3.94 4.49 20.37
N ALA A 330 -4.58 5.52 20.88
CA ALA A 330 -5.36 6.47 20.08
C ALA A 330 -4.48 7.17 19.04
N ALA A 331 -3.29 7.63 19.44
CA ALA A 331 -2.32 8.22 18.52
C ALA A 331 -1.85 7.22 17.46
N LEU A 332 -1.58 5.96 17.87
CA LEU A 332 -1.14 4.91 16.94
C LEU A 332 -2.25 4.53 15.96
N VAL A 333 -3.48 4.33 16.41
CA VAL A 333 -4.65 4.03 15.54
C VAL A 333 -4.87 5.13 14.52
N ALA A 334 -4.73 6.40 14.92
CA ALA A 334 -4.86 7.55 14.03
C ALA A 334 -3.73 7.65 12.99
N ALA A 335 -2.52 7.23 13.33
CA ALA A 335 -1.31 7.45 12.52
C ALA A 335 -0.84 6.21 11.74
N TYR A 336 -1.16 4.99 12.18
CA TYR A 336 -0.58 3.78 11.58
C TYR A 336 -0.96 3.55 10.10
N PRO A 337 -2.14 3.93 9.59
CA PRO A 337 -2.39 3.84 8.15
C PRO A 337 -1.37 4.66 7.34
N ALA A 338 -1.02 5.85 7.83
CA ALA A 338 0.00 6.69 7.22
C ALA A 338 1.43 6.11 7.38
N LEU A 339 1.73 5.44 8.50
CA LEU A 339 2.97 4.71 8.70
C LEU A 339 3.07 3.51 7.74
N ALA A 340 1.97 2.79 7.55
CA ALA A 340 1.90 1.68 6.60
C ALA A 340 2.11 2.17 5.16
N MET A 341 1.46 3.28 4.76
CA MET A 341 1.66 3.91 3.45
C MET A 341 3.12 4.38 3.27
N GLY A 342 3.68 5.07 4.23
CA GLY A 342 5.07 5.55 4.20
C GLY A 342 6.11 4.41 4.12
N ALA A 343 5.77 3.22 4.62
CA ALA A 343 6.61 2.02 4.49
C ALA A 343 6.60 1.42 3.07
N LEU A 344 5.60 1.78 2.24
CA LEU A 344 5.51 1.38 0.84
C LEU A 344 6.41 2.28 -0.03
N ARG A 345 7.71 2.14 0.13
CA ARG A 345 8.74 3.00 -0.47
C ARG A 345 8.70 3.09 -2.01
N SER A 346 8.00 2.21 -2.69
CA SER A 346 7.77 2.23 -4.13
C SER A 346 6.88 3.37 -4.61
N VAL A 347 6.06 3.96 -3.72
CA VAL A 347 5.15 5.07 -4.04
C VAL A 347 5.79 6.39 -3.62
N PRO A 348 6.33 7.21 -4.55
CA PRO A 348 7.06 8.43 -4.21
C PRO A 348 6.24 9.44 -3.41
N SER A 349 4.96 9.63 -3.75
CA SER A 349 4.05 10.58 -3.09
C SER A 349 3.78 10.24 -1.61
N TRP A 350 4.01 8.98 -1.18
CA TRP A 350 3.78 8.54 0.21
C TRP A 350 5.04 8.56 1.07
N ARG A 351 6.22 8.84 0.49
CA ARG A 351 7.51 8.86 1.22
C ARG A 351 7.70 10.06 2.14
N GLY A 352 6.88 11.07 2.04
CA GLY A 352 7.04 12.30 2.82
C GLY A 352 7.03 12.03 4.33
N GLY A 353 8.14 12.34 5.03
CA GLY A 353 8.31 12.07 6.47
C GLY A 353 7.27 12.72 7.39
N GLY A 354 6.45 13.65 6.87
CA GLY A 354 5.37 14.30 7.63
C GLY A 354 4.02 13.60 7.57
N LEU A 355 3.86 12.53 6.77
CA LEU A 355 2.57 11.89 6.56
C LEU A 355 1.92 11.35 7.86
N PRO A 356 2.62 10.63 8.75
CA PRO A 356 2.05 10.19 10.02
C PRO A 356 1.65 11.35 10.94
N LEU A 357 2.47 12.41 10.99
CA LEU A 357 2.17 13.59 11.77
C LEU A 357 0.94 14.33 11.23
N LYS A 358 0.83 14.46 9.91
CA LYS A 358 -0.35 15.00 9.25
C LYS A 358 -1.59 14.19 9.59
N SER A 359 -1.51 12.86 9.51
CA SER A 359 -2.64 11.98 9.85
C SER A 359 -3.08 12.13 11.30
N ALA A 360 -2.15 12.22 12.24
CA ALA A 360 -2.45 12.42 13.66
C ALA A 360 -3.06 13.80 13.93
N ALA A 361 -2.51 14.88 13.34
CA ALA A 361 -3.06 16.23 13.47
C ALA A 361 -4.48 16.33 12.90
N ASP A 362 -4.73 15.71 11.72
CA ASP A 362 -6.05 15.64 11.10
C ASP A 362 -7.04 14.86 11.95
N ALA A 363 -6.60 13.78 12.58
CA ALA A 363 -7.42 12.97 13.47
C ALA A 363 -7.85 13.74 14.73
N LEU A 364 -6.94 14.48 15.35
CA LEU A 364 -7.25 15.32 16.52
C LEU A 364 -8.21 16.45 16.16
N LEU A 365 -7.99 17.10 15.02
CA LEU A 365 -8.89 18.13 14.51
C LEU A 365 -10.30 17.56 14.26
N ALA A 366 -10.38 16.41 13.61
CA ALA A 366 -11.64 15.73 13.35
C ALA A 366 -12.32 15.23 14.65
N GLY A 367 -11.52 14.80 15.62
CA GLY A 367 -12.01 14.44 16.96
C GLY A 367 -12.64 15.62 17.68
N CYS A 368 -12.04 16.81 17.62
CA CYS A 368 -12.65 18.03 18.14
C CYS A 368 -13.95 18.38 17.43
N GLY A 369 -13.97 18.29 16.09
CA GLY A 369 -15.18 18.55 15.30
C GLY A 369 -16.32 17.60 15.67
N LEU A 370 -16.05 16.31 15.74
CA LEU A 370 -17.04 15.29 16.07
C LEU A 370 -17.53 15.42 17.53
N ALA A 371 -16.61 15.65 18.49
CA ALA A 371 -16.98 15.85 19.89
C ALA A 371 -17.88 17.07 20.07
N GLY A 372 -17.62 18.16 19.36
CA GLY A 372 -18.44 19.38 19.41
C GLY A 372 -19.84 19.19 18.81
N LEU A 373 -19.95 18.42 17.73
CA LEU A 373 -21.23 18.10 17.09
C LEU A 373 -22.10 17.16 17.94
N LEU A 374 -21.48 16.29 18.73
CA LEU A 374 -22.18 15.31 19.57
C LEU A 374 -22.51 15.86 20.97
N GLY A 375 -21.76 16.85 21.44
CA GLY A 375 -21.89 17.44 22.76
C GLY A 375 -22.18 18.95 22.68
N SER A 376 -21.37 19.72 23.38
CA SER A 376 -21.44 21.19 23.37
C SER A 376 -20.09 21.79 22.99
N TRP A 377 -20.12 22.92 22.32
CA TRP A 377 -18.93 23.68 21.94
C TRP A 377 -18.37 24.43 23.15
N THR A 378 -17.64 23.72 24.02
CA THR A 378 -16.99 24.31 25.21
C THR A 378 -15.71 25.07 24.82
N PRO A 379 -15.26 26.08 25.61
CA PRO A 379 -14.02 26.80 25.33
C PRO A 379 -12.79 25.91 25.15
N PRO A 380 -12.52 24.88 25.97
CA PRO A 380 -11.41 23.95 25.73
C PRO A 380 -11.49 23.21 24.39
N LEU A 381 -12.69 22.83 23.96
CA LEU A 381 -12.89 22.17 22.68
C LEU A 381 -12.64 23.10 21.50
N LEU A 382 -13.12 24.35 21.59
CA LEU A 382 -12.89 25.38 20.57
C LEU A 382 -11.42 25.79 20.48
N THR A 383 -10.70 25.90 21.60
CA THR A 383 -9.26 26.15 21.59
C THR A 383 -8.49 24.99 20.97
N GLY A 384 -8.88 23.75 21.25
CA GLY A 384 -8.34 22.56 20.60
C GLY A 384 -8.58 22.56 19.10
N LEU A 385 -9.81 22.85 18.67
CA LEU A 385 -10.18 22.96 17.24
C LEU A 385 -9.31 24.03 16.53
N ALA A 386 -9.15 25.21 17.13
CA ALA A 386 -8.30 26.29 16.59
C ALA A 386 -6.82 25.88 16.50
N ALA A 387 -6.28 25.28 17.57
CA ALA A 387 -4.89 24.87 17.63
C ALA A 387 -4.57 23.79 16.57
N PHE A 388 -5.40 22.77 16.44
CA PHE A 388 -5.19 21.71 15.44
C PHE A 388 -5.49 22.18 14.01
N ALA A 389 -6.41 23.14 13.81
CA ALA A 389 -6.62 23.79 12.52
C ALA A 389 -5.39 24.59 12.09
N LEU A 390 -4.77 25.33 13.01
CA LEU A 390 -3.53 26.04 12.76
C LEU A 390 -2.37 25.08 12.46
N LEU A 391 -2.23 24.02 13.24
CA LEU A 391 -1.23 22.96 12.99
C LEU A 391 -1.43 22.33 11.61
N ARG A 392 -2.66 22.08 11.20
CA ARG A 392 -3.00 21.57 9.87
C ARG A 392 -2.56 22.56 8.78
N LEU A 393 -2.83 23.84 8.93
CA LEU A 393 -2.38 24.88 7.99
C LEU A 393 -0.85 24.88 7.83
N VAL A 394 -0.11 24.80 8.93
CA VAL A 394 1.36 24.76 8.91
C VAL A 394 1.89 23.51 8.21
N LEU A 395 1.37 22.34 8.58
CA LEU A 395 1.85 21.03 8.05
C LEU A 395 1.53 20.85 6.55
N TRP A 396 0.47 21.45 6.03
CA TRP A 396 0.08 21.31 4.62
C TRP A 396 0.57 22.41 3.71
N ARG A 397 1.13 23.50 4.24
CA ARG A 397 1.63 24.64 3.45
C ARG A 397 2.63 24.23 2.35
N SER A 398 3.41 23.19 2.57
CA SER A 398 4.42 22.68 1.63
C SER A 398 3.94 21.50 0.77
N SER A 399 2.65 21.11 0.85
CA SER A 399 2.12 19.96 0.15
C SER A 399 1.39 20.40 -1.11
N GLY A 400 1.77 19.88 -2.28
CA GLY A 400 1.20 20.24 -3.59
C GLY A 400 -0.33 19.99 -3.72
N GLU A 401 -0.80 19.46 -4.85
CA GLU A 401 -2.22 19.33 -5.21
C GLU A 401 -3.14 18.67 -4.15
N ALA A 402 -2.63 17.72 -3.35
CA ALA A 402 -3.39 17.11 -2.25
C ALA A 402 -3.80 18.10 -1.16
N SER A 403 -3.31 19.34 -1.20
CA SER A 403 -3.62 20.40 -0.24
C SER A 403 -4.84 21.26 -0.62
N SER A 404 -5.33 21.18 -1.84
CA SER A 404 -6.36 22.10 -2.38
C SER A 404 -7.66 22.11 -1.58
N HIS A 405 -8.09 21.00 -0.99
CA HIS A 405 -9.28 20.93 -0.14
C HIS A 405 -8.95 21.10 1.36
N VAL A 406 -7.73 20.81 1.74
CA VAL A 406 -7.30 20.75 3.15
C VAL A 406 -7.06 22.14 3.73
N LEU A 407 -6.39 23.01 2.98
CA LEU A 407 -6.05 24.35 3.47
C LEU A 407 -7.29 25.26 3.65
N PRO A 408 -8.24 25.34 2.69
CA PRO A 408 -9.46 26.09 2.89
C PRO A 408 -10.29 25.58 4.07
N ALA A 409 -10.43 24.26 4.22
CA ALA A 409 -11.16 23.67 5.32
C ALA A 409 -10.53 23.96 6.69
N ALA A 410 -9.20 23.93 6.80
CA ALA A 410 -8.50 24.31 8.02
C ALA A 410 -8.68 25.81 8.33
N GLY A 411 -8.69 26.67 7.30
CA GLY A 411 -9.02 28.08 7.46
C GLY A 411 -10.41 28.33 7.99
N VAL A 412 -11.43 27.65 7.43
CA VAL A 412 -12.83 27.72 7.92
C VAL A 412 -12.93 27.20 9.35
N ALA A 413 -12.25 26.10 9.69
CA ALA A 413 -12.24 25.58 11.05
C ALA A 413 -11.63 26.54 12.05
N LEU A 414 -10.52 27.18 11.69
CA LEU A 414 -9.86 28.19 12.53
C LEU A 414 -10.75 29.41 12.74
N LEU A 415 -11.29 29.97 11.67
CA LEU A 415 -12.21 31.13 11.76
C LEU A 415 -13.47 30.81 12.56
N GLY A 416 -14.07 29.64 12.33
CA GLY A 416 -15.27 29.21 13.08
C GLY A 416 -14.98 29.04 14.57
N ALA A 417 -13.84 28.46 14.93
CA ALA A 417 -13.44 28.31 16.31
C ALA A 417 -13.16 29.67 16.99
N LEU A 418 -12.45 30.57 16.32
CA LEU A 418 -12.18 31.92 16.84
C LEU A 418 -13.46 32.76 16.99
N THR A 419 -14.38 32.68 16.03
CA THR A 419 -15.70 33.35 16.11
C THR A 419 -16.51 32.80 17.29
N ALA A 420 -16.53 31.50 17.49
CA ALA A 420 -17.25 30.86 18.59
C ALA A 420 -16.63 31.19 19.97
N LEU A 421 -15.32 31.37 20.05
CA LEU A 421 -14.63 31.83 21.26
C LEU A 421 -14.91 33.30 21.56
N ALA A 422 -14.94 34.17 20.54
CA ALA A 422 -15.21 35.58 20.67
C ALA A 422 -16.71 35.87 21.01
N TRP A 423 -17.62 35.09 20.47
CA TRP A 423 -19.06 35.20 20.66
C TRP A 423 -19.67 33.85 21.08
N PRO A 424 -19.79 33.59 22.38
CA PRO A 424 -20.32 32.32 22.89
C PRO A 424 -21.74 31.96 22.36
N GLY A 425 -22.59 32.96 22.07
CA GLY A 425 -23.89 32.76 21.47
C GLY A 425 -23.84 32.21 20.02
N ALA A 426 -22.74 32.44 19.30
CA ALA A 426 -22.54 31.92 17.96
C ALA A 426 -21.86 30.52 17.95
N ALA A 427 -21.40 30.02 19.09
CA ALA A 427 -20.65 28.77 19.18
C ALA A 427 -21.38 27.57 18.56
N PRO A 428 -22.69 27.33 18.74
CA PRO A 428 -23.36 26.20 18.11
C PRO A 428 -23.34 26.25 16.59
N LEU A 429 -23.50 27.43 15.99
CA LEU A 429 -23.52 27.59 14.53
C LEU A 429 -22.10 27.59 13.95
N ALA A 430 -21.23 28.47 14.44
CA ALA A 430 -19.87 28.61 13.92
C ALA A 430 -19.03 27.37 14.17
N GLY A 431 -19.11 26.77 15.36
CA GLY A 431 -18.47 25.51 15.70
C GLY A 431 -19.04 24.36 14.91
N GLY A 432 -20.38 24.29 14.74
CA GLY A 432 -21.05 23.27 13.96
C GLY A 432 -20.61 23.26 12.49
N ILE A 433 -20.58 24.40 11.83
CA ILE A 433 -20.08 24.54 10.45
C ILE A 433 -18.60 24.11 10.37
N ALA A 434 -17.77 24.60 11.29
CA ALA A 434 -16.37 24.24 11.35
C ALA A 434 -16.15 22.73 11.51
N GLY A 435 -16.91 22.08 12.40
CA GLY A 435 -16.87 20.64 12.62
C GLY A 435 -17.23 19.83 11.39
N LEU A 436 -18.33 20.19 10.70
CA LEU A 436 -18.75 19.50 9.47
C LEU A 436 -17.73 19.63 8.35
N VAL A 437 -17.18 20.83 8.13
CA VAL A 437 -16.15 21.08 7.11
C VAL A 437 -14.87 20.28 7.39
N VAL A 438 -14.48 20.14 8.66
CA VAL A 438 -13.33 19.33 9.05
C VAL A 438 -13.58 17.84 8.74
N LEU A 439 -14.74 17.33 9.06
CA LEU A 439 -15.09 15.94 8.83
C LEU A 439 -15.08 15.59 7.32
N GLU A 440 -15.69 16.43 6.50
CA GLU A 440 -15.71 16.26 5.04
C GLU A 440 -14.29 16.31 4.46
N SER A 441 -13.51 17.33 4.81
CA SER A 441 -12.16 17.54 4.26
C SER A 441 -11.18 16.44 4.66
N GLY A 442 -11.35 15.81 5.81
CA GLY A 442 -10.52 14.71 6.27
C GLY A 442 -10.71 13.44 5.43
N LEU A 443 -11.94 13.15 5.03
CA LEU A 443 -12.23 12.06 4.09
C LEU A 443 -11.73 12.39 2.68
N ALA A 444 -11.99 13.62 2.20
CA ALA A 444 -11.55 14.09 0.89
C ALA A 444 -10.02 14.03 0.74
N TRP A 445 -9.27 14.41 1.78
CA TRP A 445 -7.81 14.30 1.81
C TRP A 445 -7.34 12.85 1.66
N ARG A 446 -7.95 11.90 2.36
CA ARG A 446 -7.56 10.48 2.26
C ARG A 446 -7.84 9.89 0.90
N LEU A 447 -8.96 10.28 0.29
CA LEU A 447 -9.29 9.93 -1.09
C LEU A 447 -8.24 10.48 -2.07
N ALA A 448 -7.87 11.75 -1.94
CA ALA A 448 -6.85 12.39 -2.77
C ALA A 448 -5.48 11.73 -2.57
N LEU A 449 -5.09 11.43 -1.33
CA LEU A 449 -3.84 10.77 -1.00
C LEU A 449 -3.71 9.37 -1.62
N LEU A 450 -4.78 8.57 -1.60
CA LEU A 450 -4.78 7.25 -2.24
C LEU A 450 -4.76 7.36 -3.77
N ARG A 451 -5.49 8.32 -4.34
CA ARG A 451 -5.50 8.58 -5.80
C ARG A 451 -4.16 9.09 -6.32
N SER A 452 -3.44 9.90 -5.54
CA SER A 452 -2.10 10.39 -5.91
C SER A 452 -1.02 9.30 -5.86
N GLY A 453 -1.30 8.16 -5.25
CA GLY A 453 -0.39 7.02 -5.19
C GLY A 453 -0.18 6.45 -6.59
N ALA A 454 1.06 6.53 -7.10
CA ALA A 454 1.46 5.92 -8.35
C ALA A 454 2.52 4.85 -8.10
N SER A 455 2.31 3.67 -8.65
CA SER A 455 3.25 2.55 -8.59
C SER A 455 3.71 2.15 -9.99
N PRO A 456 4.91 1.61 -10.14
CA PRO A 456 5.38 1.09 -11.42
C PRO A 456 4.47 -0.05 -11.90
N SER A 457 4.12 -0.04 -13.19
CA SER A 457 3.34 -1.10 -13.83
C SER A 457 3.87 -1.38 -15.22
N PRO A 458 4.10 -2.63 -15.58
CA PRO A 458 4.44 -3.03 -16.94
C PRO A 458 3.22 -3.08 -17.88
N PHE A 459 2.00 -2.93 -17.32
CA PHE A 459 0.78 -3.06 -18.09
C PHE A 459 0.08 -1.73 -18.33
N GLY A 460 -0.66 -1.63 -19.46
CA GLY A 460 -1.58 -0.55 -19.76
C GLY A 460 -2.75 -0.44 -18.76
N PRO A 461 -3.56 0.63 -18.85
CA PRO A 461 -4.70 0.86 -17.95
C PRO A 461 -5.73 -0.26 -17.95
N ARG A 462 -5.75 -1.11 -18.97
CA ARG A 462 -6.70 -2.21 -19.16
C ARG A 462 -6.09 -3.59 -18.90
N GLY A 463 -4.91 -3.69 -18.27
CA GLY A 463 -4.21 -4.96 -18.06
C GLY A 463 -3.55 -5.51 -19.33
N GLU A 464 -3.57 -4.77 -20.43
CA GLU A 464 -2.88 -5.12 -21.67
C GLU A 464 -1.37 -4.89 -21.51
N LEU A 465 -0.55 -5.71 -22.18
CA LEU A 465 0.89 -5.48 -22.26
C LEU A 465 1.14 -4.05 -22.77
N ALA A 466 1.97 -3.29 -22.08
CA ALA A 466 2.19 -1.86 -22.36
C ALA A 466 2.76 -1.55 -23.78
N GLY A 467 2.93 -2.55 -24.62
CA GLY A 467 3.35 -2.43 -25.99
C GLY A 467 2.24 -2.41 -27.04
N ARG A 468 0.97 -2.62 -26.67
CA ARG A 468 -0.11 -2.64 -27.68
C ARG A 468 -0.61 -1.26 -28.10
N HIS A 469 -0.41 -0.22 -27.30
CA HIS A 469 -0.87 1.13 -27.65
C HIS A 469 0.15 1.98 -28.43
N ALA A 470 1.35 1.45 -28.70
CA ALA A 470 2.25 2.07 -29.67
C ALA A 470 1.97 1.65 -31.14
N LEU A 471 0.91 0.88 -31.36
CA LEU A 471 0.54 0.36 -32.68
C LEU A 471 -0.86 0.84 -33.15
N GLY A 472 -1.42 1.89 -32.54
CA GLY A 472 -2.67 2.50 -32.97
C GLY A 472 -2.51 3.94 -33.34
#